data_c6a8776dc6385619535116ded3bdf034
#
_entry.id   c6a8776dc6385619535116ded3bdf034
#
_cell.length_a   1.000
_cell.length_b   1.000
_cell.length_c   1.000
_cell.angle_alpha   90.00
_cell.angle_beta   90.00
_cell.angle_gamma   90.00
#
_symmetry.space_group_name_H-M   'P 1'
#
loop_
_entity.id
_entity.type
_entity.pdbx_description
1 polymer ?
#
loop_
_entity_poly.entity_id
_entity_poly.type
_entity_poly.pdbx_seq_one_letter_code
_entity_poly.pdbx_strand_id
1 'polypeptide(L)'
;MQKRYCQQAQGKLTKAQKEELQTIMQHLTGTNSEYLMGLKSATYSPGAVRAMKSLDIDPANVNGLDFLAPLTDVSSKGTGVLADALKDLDSIDLSVWRSRGVDADSMVDKYAAKMLQNQMANGKFSYDADNPIWEEVQFTAENVAALAPHTDKEYIAKAIDKAIEYLSSVQLADGSFPGRDGQPDGEATLAILDMMNAAGISLDDDRFVKNGNTVADGLRTFYIEGVGFVSKTEVEAPVDGLSEIPSYDNPVMDFSSAVSALTYLQAAENGKFGPDGKGNSVFEIVGSALTETPLG
;
A
#
# COMPACT_ATOMS: atom_id res chain seq x y z
N MET A 1 12.37 11.35 12.22
CA MET A 1 12.00 10.56 11.05
C MET A 1 10.67 11.03 10.47
N GLN A 2 9.57 11.07 11.22
CA GLN A 2 8.24 11.53 10.79
C GLN A 2 8.23 12.91 10.13
N LYS A 3 8.91 13.91 10.70
CA LYS A 3 9.01 15.26 10.12
C LYS A 3 9.73 15.28 8.76
N ARG A 4 10.75 14.45 8.56
CA ARG A 4 11.45 14.31 7.27
C ARG A 4 10.56 13.64 6.22
N TYR A 5 9.84 12.61 6.60
CA TYR A 5 8.89 11.91 5.75
C TYR A 5 7.79 12.83 5.24
N CYS A 6 7.23 13.64 6.13
CA CYS A 6 6.24 14.65 5.81
C CYS A 6 6.77 15.76 4.88
N GLN A 7 8.02 16.20 5.10
CA GLN A 7 8.67 17.19 4.23
C GLN A 7 8.94 16.64 2.82
N GLN A 8 9.25 15.35 2.74
CA GLN A 8 9.42 14.65 1.48
C GLN A 8 8.13 14.57 0.68
N ALA A 9 7.03 14.16 1.32
CA ALA A 9 5.70 14.10 0.71
C ALA A 9 5.24 15.47 0.15
N GLN A 10 5.77 16.57 0.71
CA GLN A 10 5.51 17.93 0.21
C GLN A 10 6.45 18.41 -0.90
N GLY A 11 7.40 17.59 -1.35
CA GLY A 11 8.46 18.04 -2.25
C GLY A 11 9.36 19.13 -1.65
N LYS A 12 9.30 19.33 -0.33
CA LYS A 12 9.98 20.42 0.40
C LYS A 12 11.27 20.00 1.12
N LEU A 13 11.84 18.86 0.76
CA LEU A 13 13.17 18.52 1.25
C LEU A 13 14.18 19.55 0.78
N THR A 14 14.95 20.08 1.72
CA THR A 14 16.08 20.90 1.39
C THR A 14 17.14 20.08 0.63
N LYS A 15 18.02 20.76 -0.12
CA LYS A 15 19.11 20.09 -0.81
C LYS A 15 19.93 19.20 0.14
N ALA A 16 20.28 19.70 1.33
CA ALA A 16 21.02 18.93 2.34
C ALA A 16 20.25 17.69 2.82
N GLN A 17 18.94 17.76 2.98
CA GLN A 17 18.12 16.60 3.36
C GLN A 17 18.04 15.56 2.24
N LYS A 18 17.96 15.99 0.97
CA LYS A 18 18.02 15.09 -0.18
C LYS A 18 19.38 14.39 -0.26
N GLU A 19 20.47 15.13 -0.11
CA GLU A 19 21.84 14.58 -0.10
C GLU A 19 22.04 13.57 1.05
N GLU A 20 21.51 13.86 2.26
CA GLU A 20 21.57 12.94 3.39
C GLU A 20 20.78 11.65 3.10
N LEU A 21 19.57 11.74 2.54
CA LEU A 21 18.76 10.57 2.18
C LEU A 21 19.41 9.76 1.06
N GLN A 22 19.98 10.43 0.05
CA GLN A 22 20.75 9.76 -1.00
C GLN A 22 21.96 9.02 -0.41
N THR A 23 22.67 9.62 0.54
CA THR A 23 23.79 8.99 1.24
C THR A 23 23.34 7.76 2.02
N ILE A 24 22.20 7.84 2.73
CA ILE A 24 21.61 6.70 3.44
C ILE A 24 21.24 5.59 2.47
N MET A 25 20.57 5.93 1.35
CA MET A 25 20.20 4.95 0.33
C MET A 25 21.44 4.31 -0.32
N GLN A 26 22.47 5.11 -0.65
CA GLN A 26 23.74 4.60 -1.18
C GLN A 26 24.43 3.69 -0.16
N HIS A 27 24.39 4.02 1.11
CA HIS A 27 24.96 3.18 2.17
C HIS A 27 24.20 1.87 2.31
N LEU A 28 22.86 1.90 2.31
CA LEU A 28 22.02 0.71 2.35
C LEU A 28 22.22 -0.17 1.12
N THR A 29 22.32 0.42 -0.06
CA THR A 29 22.61 -0.31 -1.31
C THR A 29 24.08 -0.74 -1.38
N GLY A 30 25.03 0.03 -0.84
CA GLY A 30 26.45 -0.26 -0.81
C GLY A 30 26.84 -1.37 0.19
N THR A 31 26.33 -1.31 1.42
CA THR A 31 26.59 -2.33 2.45
C THR A 31 25.94 -3.67 2.15
N ASN A 32 24.85 -3.67 1.42
CA ASN A 32 24.16 -4.88 0.96
C ASN A 32 24.48 -5.18 -0.52
N SER A 33 25.49 -4.53 -1.12
CA SER A 33 25.77 -4.67 -2.55
C SER A 33 26.10 -6.11 -2.94
N GLU A 34 26.83 -6.87 -2.11
CA GLU A 34 27.08 -8.30 -2.36
C GLU A 34 25.78 -9.12 -2.23
N TYR A 35 24.94 -8.82 -1.27
CA TYR A 35 23.61 -9.43 -1.12
C TYR A 35 22.69 -9.01 -2.27
N LEU A 36 22.63 -7.71 -2.58
CA LEU A 36 21.85 -7.17 -3.71
C LEU A 36 22.46 -7.59 -5.06
N MET A 37 23.77 -7.78 -5.16
CA MET A 37 24.46 -8.30 -6.35
C MET A 37 24.26 -9.81 -6.51
N GLY A 38 24.09 -10.55 -5.41
CA GLY A 38 23.60 -11.93 -5.42
C GLY A 38 22.14 -12.05 -5.87
N LEU A 39 21.35 -10.99 -5.71
CA LEU A 39 19.96 -10.87 -6.13
C LEU A 39 19.79 -10.39 -7.60
N LYS A 40 20.86 -10.24 -8.34
CA LYS A 40 20.92 -9.67 -9.71
C LYS A 40 19.94 -10.26 -10.72
N SER A 41 19.30 -11.35 -10.43
CA SER A 41 18.40 -12.01 -11.39
C SER A 41 16.98 -12.27 -10.90
N ALA A 42 16.61 -11.96 -9.65
CA ALA A 42 15.41 -12.58 -9.13
C ALA A 42 14.54 -11.75 -8.16
N THR A 43 14.95 -10.64 -7.62
CA THR A 43 14.13 -10.05 -6.55
C THR A 43 13.77 -8.60 -6.82
N TYR A 44 12.55 -8.44 -7.26
CA TYR A 44 11.77 -7.25 -7.12
C TYR A 44 11.55 -6.96 -5.61
N SER A 45 11.80 -5.73 -5.19
CA SER A 45 11.50 -5.27 -3.83
C SER A 45 10.22 -4.42 -3.87
N PRO A 46 9.11 -4.89 -3.28
CA PRO A 46 7.85 -4.17 -3.29
C PRO A 46 7.98 -2.73 -2.78
N GLY A 47 7.43 -1.77 -3.53
CA GLY A 47 7.44 -0.35 -3.16
C GLY A 47 8.78 0.38 -3.29
N ALA A 48 9.88 -0.32 -3.60
CA ALA A 48 11.20 0.30 -3.69
C ALA A 48 11.28 1.38 -4.77
N VAL A 49 10.65 1.15 -5.90
CA VAL A 49 10.64 2.11 -7.03
C VAL A 49 9.86 3.37 -6.65
N ARG A 50 8.70 3.24 -6.03
CA ARG A 50 7.92 4.39 -5.53
C ARG A 50 8.69 5.17 -4.47
N ALA A 51 9.36 4.48 -3.55
CA ALA A 51 10.20 5.11 -2.54
C ALA A 51 11.37 5.88 -3.16
N MET A 52 12.06 5.31 -4.15
CA MET A 52 13.14 5.99 -4.87
C MET A 52 12.62 7.24 -5.59
N LYS A 53 11.50 7.13 -6.30
CA LYS A 53 10.89 8.27 -6.98
C LYS A 53 10.51 9.40 -6.03
N SER A 54 9.95 9.08 -4.86
CA SER A 54 9.62 10.08 -3.85
C SER A 54 10.84 10.80 -3.27
N LEU A 55 12.04 10.20 -3.42
CA LEU A 55 13.33 10.77 -3.03
C LEU A 55 14.08 11.47 -4.17
N ASP A 56 13.47 11.61 -5.36
CA ASP A 56 14.13 12.08 -6.59
C ASP A 56 15.36 11.21 -6.98
N ILE A 57 15.33 9.91 -6.65
CA ILE A 57 16.36 8.94 -7.04
C ILE A 57 15.88 8.26 -8.31
N ASP A 58 16.75 8.19 -9.32
CA ASP A 58 16.46 7.47 -10.57
C ASP A 58 16.49 5.95 -10.33
N PRO A 59 15.34 5.24 -10.35
CA PRO A 59 15.33 3.79 -10.13
C PRO A 59 15.96 2.99 -11.28
N ALA A 60 16.20 3.60 -12.44
CA ALA A 60 16.86 2.94 -13.55
C ALA A 60 18.37 2.76 -13.35
N ASN A 61 18.98 3.52 -12.41
CA ASN A 61 20.41 3.45 -12.16
C ASN A 61 20.77 3.86 -10.73
N VAL A 62 20.59 2.95 -9.80
CA VAL A 62 21.04 3.15 -8.40
C VAL A 62 22.34 2.36 -8.21
N ASN A 63 23.47 3.04 -8.22
CA ASN A 63 24.81 2.41 -8.12
C ASN A 63 25.03 1.26 -9.14
N GLY A 64 24.53 1.45 -10.37
CA GLY A 64 24.63 0.46 -11.44
C GLY A 64 23.58 -0.66 -11.37
N LEU A 65 22.64 -0.59 -10.42
CA LEU A 65 21.49 -1.49 -10.32
C LEU A 65 20.28 -0.87 -11.02
N ASP A 66 19.61 -1.65 -11.84
CA ASP A 66 18.37 -1.28 -12.54
C ASP A 66 17.16 -1.90 -11.85
N PHE A 67 16.43 -1.10 -11.05
CA PHE A 67 15.23 -1.53 -10.33
C PHE A 67 13.96 -1.56 -11.20
N LEU A 68 14.04 -1.05 -12.44
CA LEU A 68 12.93 -1.12 -13.39
C LEU A 68 12.90 -2.44 -14.17
N ALA A 69 14.06 -3.08 -14.37
CA ALA A 69 14.13 -4.32 -15.12
C ALA A 69 13.26 -5.45 -14.53
N PRO A 70 13.22 -5.69 -13.20
CA PRO A 70 12.36 -6.71 -12.61
C PRO A 70 10.87 -6.46 -12.81
N LEU A 71 10.43 -5.21 -13.01
CA LEU A 71 9.01 -4.90 -13.26
C LEU A 71 8.52 -5.41 -14.62
N THR A 72 9.41 -5.82 -15.51
CA THR A 72 9.03 -6.44 -16.80
C THR A 72 8.81 -7.95 -16.71
N ASP A 73 9.09 -8.54 -15.54
CA ASP A 73 8.89 -9.97 -15.27
C ASP A 73 7.69 -10.19 -14.34
N VAL A 74 6.61 -10.77 -14.86
CA VAL A 74 5.38 -11.13 -14.11
C VAL A 74 5.38 -12.60 -13.70
N SER A 75 6.53 -13.18 -13.42
CA SER A 75 6.66 -14.59 -13.04
C SER A 75 6.20 -14.87 -11.61
N SER A 76 6.14 -13.85 -10.74
CA SER A 76 5.64 -14.00 -9.37
C SER A 76 4.24 -14.58 -9.36
N LYS A 77 3.95 -15.43 -8.37
CA LYS A 77 2.63 -16.03 -8.16
C LYS A 77 1.80 -15.29 -7.10
N GLY A 78 2.46 -14.69 -6.11
CA GLY A 78 1.78 -14.01 -5.03
C GLY A 78 1.09 -12.70 -5.47
N THR A 79 -0.21 -12.57 -5.22
CA THR A 79 -0.98 -11.40 -5.66
C THR A 79 -0.54 -10.10 -4.99
N GLY A 80 -0.10 -10.12 -3.73
CA GLY A 80 0.44 -8.93 -3.07
C GLY A 80 1.69 -8.40 -3.77
N VAL A 81 2.62 -9.29 -4.17
CA VAL A 81 3.81 -8.90 -4.94
C VAL A 81 3.45 -8.35 -6.31
N LEU A 82 2.44 -8.94 -6.98
CA LEU A 82 1.97 -8.45 -8.28
C LEU A 82 1.28 -7.09 -8.16
N ALA A 83 0.49 -6.89 -7.11
CA ALA A 83 -0.18 -5.62 -6.83
C ALA A 83 0.84 -4.49 -6.61
N ASP A 84 1.84 -4.72 -5.78
CA ASP A 84 2.92 -3.75 -5.56
C ASP A 84 3.73 -3.47 -6.81
N ALA A 85 4.04 -4.50 -7.60
CA ALA A 85 4.78 -4.35 -8.84
C ALA A 85 3.99 -3.55 -9.89
N LEU A 86 2.66 -3.71 -9.95
CA LEU A 86 1.81 -2.90 -10.82
C LEU A 86 1.80 -1.44 -10.36
N LYS A 87 1.63 -1.17 -9.07
CA LYS A 87 1.72 0.19 -8.49
C LYS A 87 3.10 0.83 -8.77
N ASP A 88 4.19 0.07 -8.67
CA ASP A 88 5.53 0.55 -9.00
C ASP A 88 5.70 0.84 -10.49
N LEU A 89 5.16 -0.02 -11.38
CA LEU A 89 5.14 0.19 -12.83
C LEU A 89 4.41 1.49 -13.19
N ASP A 90 3.23 1.73 -12.60
CA ASP A 90 2.41 2.91 -12.82
C ASP A 90 3.05 4.19 -12.32
N SER A 91 3.93 4.10 -11.33
CA SER A 91 4.67 5.25 -10.79
C SER A 91 5.70 5.84 -11.75
N ILE A 92 6.04 5.12 -12.83
CA ILE A 92 7.07 5.49 -13.81
C ILE A 92 6.44 6.10 -15.05
N ASP A 93 6.98 7.23 -15.49
CA ASP A 93 6.52 7.90 -16.71
C ASP A 93 6.55 6.98 -17.94
N LEU A 94 5.49 7.02 -18.74
CA LEU A 94 5.37 6.23 -19.97
C LEU A 94 6.54 6.47 -20.94
N SER A 95 7.13 7.67 -20.93
CA SER A 95 8.32 7.99 -21.75
C SER A 95 9.53 7.15 -21.38
N VAL A 96 9.70 6.84 -20.10
CA VAL A 96 10.77 5.98 -19.61
C VAL A 96 10.58 4.57 -20.14
N TRP A 97 9.37 4.01 -20.03
CA TRP A 97 9.06 2.68 -20.56
C TRP A 97 9.26 2.59 -22.07
N ARG A 98 8.79 3.59 -22.80
CA ARG A 98 9.00 3.67 -24.27
C ARG A 98 10.47 3.70 -24.65
N SER A 99 11.30 4.47 -23.94
CA SER A 99 12.75 4.54 -24.18
C SER A 99 13.46 3.19 -23.95
N ARG A 100 12.87 2.34 -23.12
CA ARG A 100 13.33 0.98 -22.83
C ARG A 100 12.74 -0.08 -23.79
N GLY A 101 11.91 0.32 -24.74
CA GLY A 101 11.22 -0.60 -25.64
C GLY A 101 10.10 -1.41 -24.95
N VAL A 102 9.63 -0.95 -23.80
CA VAL A 102 8.56 -1.59 -23.02
C VAL A 102 7.23 -0.90 -23.32
N ASP A 103 6.24 -1.68 -23.71
CA ASP A 103 4.84 -1.26 -23.82
C ASP A 103 4.18 -1.40 -22.43
N ALA A 104 4.04 -0.27 -21.72
CA ALA A 104 3.49 -0.24 -20.38
C ALA A 104 2.05 -0.73 -20.32
N ASP A 105 1.22 -0.41 -21.34
CA ASP A 105 -0.18 -0.85 -21.39
C ASP A 105 -0.27 -2.38 -21.54
N SER A 106 0.56 -2.98 -22.39
CA SER A 106 0.70 -4.43 -22.49
C SER A 106 1.20 -5.06 -21.19
N MET A 107 2.04 -4.36 -20.43
CA MET A 107 2.49 -4.84 -19.10
C MET A 107 1.35 -4.82 -18.09
N VAL A 108 0.53 -3.75 -18.07
CA VAL A 108 -0.69 -3.70 -17.25
C VAL A 108 -1.59 -4.90 -17.52
N ASP A 109 -1.84 -5.22 -18.80
CA ASP A 109 -2.66 -6.39 -19.16
C ASP A 109 -2.06 -7.71 -18.65
N LYS A 110 -0.75 -7.87 -18.68
CA LYS A 110 -0.08 -9.07 -18.15
C LYS A 110 -0.21 -9.17 -16.63
N TYR A 111 0.00 -8.06 -15.90
CA TYR A 111 -0.18 -8.02 -14.46
C TYR A 111 -1.61 -8.32 -14.08
N ALA A 112 -2.57 -7.60 -14.68
CA ALA A 112 -3.99 -7.80 -14.41
C ALA A 112 -4.43 -9.24 -14.70
N ALA A 113 -4.06 -9.81 -15.87
CA ALA A 113 -4.37 -11.20 -16.19
C ALA A 113 -3.83 -12.18 -15.15
N LYS A 114 -2.61 -11.95 -14.67
CA LYS A 114 -1.98 -12.80 -13.64
C LYS A 114 -2.68 -12.65 -12.28
N MET A 115 -3.02 -11.43 -11.88
CA MET A 115 -3.76 -11.16 -10.63
C MET A 115 -5.15 -11.80 -10.69
N LEU A 116 -5.88 -11.64 -11.81
CA LEU A 116 -7.23 -12.17 -11.99
C LEU A 116 -7.30 -13.71 -12.00
N GLN A 117 -6.20 -14.41 -12.27
CA GLN A 117 -6.13 -15.86 -12.09
C GLN A 117 -6.33 -16.28 -10.64
N ASN A 118 -6.07 -15.36 -9.70
CA ASN A 118 -6.21 -15.58 -8.27
C ASN A 118 -7.55 -15.06 -7.72
N GLN A 119 -8.41 -14.46 -8.58
CA GLN A 119 -9.74 -14.02 -8.16
C GLN A 119 -10.72 -15.21 -8.14
N MET A 120 -11.32 -15.43 -7.00
CA MET A 120 -12.31 -16.48 -6.77
C MET A 120 -13.70 -16.07 -7.30
N ALA A 121 -14.60 -17.06 -7.39
CA ALA A 121 -15.95 -16.84 -7.90
C ALA A 121 -16.77 -15.83 -7.07
N ASN A 122 -16.50 -15.72 -5.77
CA ASN A 122 -17.13 -14.75 -4.87
C ASN A 122 -16.51 -13.35 -4.91
N GLY A 123 -15.51 -13.13 -5.76
CA GLY A 123 -14.86 -11.84 -5.95
C GLY A 123 -13.59 -11.61 -5.16
N LYS A 124 -13.33 -12.40 -4.09
CA LYS A 124 -12.13 -12.23 -3.30
C LYS A 124 -10.89 -12.70 -4.06
N PHE A 125 -9.73 -12.12 -3.74
CA PHE A 125 -8.44 -12.57 -4.24
C PHE A 125 -7.76 -13.46 -3.21
N SER A 126 -7.24 -14.60 -3.64
CA SER A 126 -6.31 -15.40 -2.86
C SER A 126 -4.87 -14.95 -3.11
N TYR A 127 -3.97 -15.26 -2.18
CA TYR A 127 -2.54 -14.97 -2.35
C TYR A 127 -1.95 -15.74 -3.53
N ASP A 128 -2.31 -17.02 -3.65
CA ASP A 128 -1.86 -17.91 -4.71
C ASP A 128 -3.03 -18.83 -5.09
N ALA A 129 -3.38 -18.90 -6.38
CA ALA A 129 -4.45 -19.76 -6.89
C ALA A 129 -4.19 -21.25 -6.62
N ASP A 130 -2.92 -21.65 -6.58
CA ASP A 130 -2.51 -23.01 -6.28
C ASP A 130 -2.60 -23.34 -4.77
N ASN A 131 -2.73 -22.30 -3.90
CA ASN A 131 -2.80 -22.43 -2.46
C ASN A 131 -3.79 -21.44 -1.84
N PRO A 132 -5.10 -21.69 -1.95
CA PRO A 132 -6.15 -20.75 -1.56
C PRO A 132 -6.32 -20.55 -0.05
N ILE A 133 -5.50 -21.17 0.81
CA ILE A 133 -5.57 -21.00 2.26
C ILE A 133 -5.20 -19.59 2.75
N TRP A 134 -4.59 -18.78 1.88
CA TRP A 134 -4.21 -17.40 2.14
C TRP A 134 -5.26 -16.41 1.61
N GLU A 135 -6.52 -16.69 1.90
CA GLU A 135 -7.65 -15.89 1.43
C GLU A 135 -7.96 -14.74 2.41
N GLU A 136 -7.23 -13.65 2.34
CA GLU A 136 -7.39 -12.54 3.26
C GLU A 136 -8.12 -11.35 2.62
N VAL A 137 -8.91 -10.65 3.42
CA VAL A 137 -9.54 -9.36 3.06
C VAL A 137 -8.47 -8.37 2.59
N GLN A 138 -7.34 -8.33 3.27
CA GLN A 138 -6.20 -7.48 2.94
C GLN A 138 -5.73 -7.70 1.50
N PHE A 139 -5.46 -8.94 1.06
CA PHE A 139 -5.03 -9.19 -0.32
C PHE A 139 -6.08 -8.79 -1.35
N THR A 140 -7.36 -8.93 -1.03
CA THR A 140 -8.42 -8.45 -1.92
C THR A 140 -8.38 -6.94 -2.06
N ALA A 141 -8.23 -6.21 -0.96
CA ALA A 141 -8.12 -4.75 -0.98
C ALA A 141 -6.86 -4.28 -1.73
N GLU A 142 -5.69 -4.88 -1.47
CA GLU A 142 -4.43 -4.55 -2.14
C GLU A 142 -4.51 -4.75 -3.67
N ASN A 143 -5.14 -5.84 -4.11
CA ASN A 143 -5.35 -6.10 -5.53
C ASN A 143 -6.29 -5.08 -6.17
N VAL A 144 -7.41 -4.74 -5.52
CA VAL A 144 -8.32 -3.69 -5.99
C VAL A 144 -7.59 -2.35 -6.08
N ALA A 145 -6.83 -1.97 -5.05
CA ALA A 145 -6.08 -0.71 -5.04
C ALA A 145 -5.09 -0.60 -6.21
N ALA A 146 -4.43 -1.71 -6.56
CA ALA A 146 -3.49 -1.74 -7.68
C ALA A 146 -4.20 -1.71 -9.05
N LEU A 147 -5.37 -2.32 -9.16
CA LEU A 147 -6.13 -2.39 -10.41
C LEU A 147 -7.01 -1.14 -10.65
N ALA A 148 -7.32 -0.36 -9.61
CA ALA A 148 -8.23 0.78 -9.68
C ALA A 148 -7.88 1.84 -10.74
N PRO A 149 -6.59 2.18 -11.01
CA PRO A 149 -6.23 3.12 -12.07
C PRO A 149 -6.59 2.66 -13.50
N HIS A 150 -6.90 1.38 -13.69
CA HIS A 150 -7.09 0.73 -15.00
C HIS A 150 -8.54 0.31 -15.28
N THR A 151 -9.51 0.98 -14.65
CA THR A 151 -10.96 0.69 -14.83
C THR A 151 -11.51 1.08 -16.20
N ASP A 152 -10.74 1.76 -17.03
CA ASP A 152 -11.02 1.94 -18.46
C ASP A 152 -11.03 0.60 -19.21
N LYS A 153 -10.39 -0.44 -18.66
CA LYS A 153 -10.45 -1.82 -19.17
C LYS A 153 -11.64 -2.55 -18.54
N GLU A 154 -12.68 -2.83 -19.32
CA GLU A 154 -13.94 -3.41 -18.83
C GLU A 154 -13.77 -4.69 -17.99
N TYR A 155 -12.81 -5.55 -18.33
CA TYR A 155 -12.56 -6.78 -17.59
C TYR A 155 -11.98 -6.52 -16.19
N ILE A 156 -11.19 -5.45 -16.04
CA ILE A 156 -10.66 -5.00 -14.73
C ILE A 156 -11.81 -4.39 -13.91
N ALA A 157 -12.60 -3.50 -14.50
CA ALA A 157 -13.74 -2.90 -13.83
C ALA A 157 -14.70 -3.96 -13.25
N LYS A 158 -15.05 -4.98 -14.06
CA LYS A 158 -15.90 -6.10 -13.59
C LYS A 158 -15.29 -6.91 -12.46
N ALA A 159 -13.98 -7.09 -12.45
CA ALA A 159 -13.28 -7.80 -11.39
C ALA A 159 -13.27 -6.98 -10.10
N ILE A 160 -13.06 -5.68 -10.20
CA ILE A 160 -13.13 -4.73 -9.08
C ILE A 160 -14.54 -4.71 -8.48
N ASP A 161 -15.58 -4.61 -9.29
CA ASP A 161 -16.97 -4.60 -8.82
C ASP A 161 -17.28 -5.83 -7.95
N LYS A 162 -16.88 -7.03 -8.40
CA LYS A 162 -17.05 -8.26 -7.63
C LYS A 162 -16.27 -8.27 -6.32
N ALA A 163 -15.04 -7.74 -6.35
CA ALA A 163 -14.22 -7.65 -5.16
C ALA A 163 -14.80 -6.67 -4.13
N ILE A 164 -15.33 -5.53 -4.59
CA ILE A 164 -16.02 -4.55 -3.74
C ILE A 164 -17.28 -5.14 -3.13
N GLU A 165 -18.09 -5.89 -3.89
CA GLU A 165 -19.25 -6.59 -3.35
C GLU A 165 -18.87 -7.57 -2.24
N TYR A 166 -17.80 -8.36 -2.45
CA TYR A 166 -17.26 -9.25 -1.44
C TYR A 166 -16.80 -8.48 -0.20
N LEU A 167 -15.97 -7.45 -0.34
CA LEU A 167 -15.45 -6.66 0.77
C LEU A 167 -16.58 -6.00 1.57
N SER A 168 -17.56 -5.39 0.89
CA SER A 168 -18.75 -4.83 1.55
C SER A 168 -19.51 -5.87 2.37
N SER A 169 -19.58 -7.13 1.90
CA SER A 169 -20.33 -8.20 2.56
C SER A 169 -19.68 -8.72 3.85
N VAL A 170 -18.38 -8.54 4.01
CA VAL A 170 -17.60 -9.04 5.16
C VAL A 170 -17.23 -7.96 6.17
N GLN A 171 -17.60 -6.70 5.93
CA GLN A 171 -17.38 -5.61 6.88
C GLN A 171 -18.13 -5.85 8.19
N LEU A 172 -17.46 -5.63 9.31
CA LEU A 172 -18.01 -5.81 10.66
C LEU A 172 -18.87 -4.62 11.09
N ALA A 173 -19.66 -4.84 12.16
CA ALA A 173 -20.65 -3.88 12.63
C ALA A 173 -20.06 -2.56 13.18
N ASP A 174 -18.81 -2.59 13.62
CA ASP A 174 -18.05 -1.44 14.11
C ASP A 174 -17.31 -0.65 12.98
N GLY A 175 -17.51 -1.06 11.73
CA GLY A 175 -16.86 -0.48 10.57
C GLY A 175 -15.51 -1.10 10.21
N SER A 176 -14.94 -1.94 11.07
CA SER A 176 -13.68 -2.65 10.82
C SER A 176 -13.86 -3.83 9.87
N PHE A 177 -12.74 -4.50 9.55
CA PHE A 177 -12.71 -5.68 8.71
C PHE A 177 -12.05 -6.85 9.41
N PRO A 178 -12.50 -8.08 9.11
CA PRO A 178 -11.92 -9.27 9.71
C PRO A 178 -10.57 -9.61 9.10
N GLY A 179 -9.66 -10.06 9.94
CA GLY A 179 -8.46 -10.76 9.54
C GLY A 179 -8.76 -12.23 9.17
N ARG A 180 -7.70 -12.99 9.03
CA ARG A 180 -7.74 -14.41 8.62
C ARG A 180 -8.51 -15.31 9.60
N ASP A 181 -8.49 -14.98 10.88
CA ASP A 181 -9.19 -15.69 11.94
C ASP A 181 -10.67 -15.28 12.10
N GLY A 182 -11.14 -14.37 11.24
CA GLY A 182 -12.49 -13.82 11.28
C GLY A 182 -12.71 -12.78 12.38
N GLN A 183 -11.67 -12.44 13.15
CA GLN A 183 -11.73 -11.38 14.16
C GLN A 183 -11.36 -10.01 13.57
N PRO A 184 -11.79 -8.91 14.20
CA PRO A 184 -11.39 -7.57 13.76
C PRO A 184 -9.86 -7.45 13.63
N ASP A 185 -9.40 -6.88 12.51
CA ASP A 185 -7.98 -6.74 12.18
C ASP A 185 -7.67 -5.34 11.65
N GLY A 186 -6.71 -4.68 12.28
CA GLY A 186 -6.33 -3.30 11.96
C GLY A 186 -5.62 -3.18 10.62
N GLU A 187 -4.76 -4.14 10.25
CA GLU A 187 -4.06 -4.14 8.95
C GLU A 187 -5.04 -4.37 7.80
N ALA A 188 -5.98 -5.32 7.97
CA ALA A 188 -7.04 -5.53 6.99
C ALA A 188 -7.91 -4.27 6.83
N THR A 189 -8.26 -3.61 7.94
CA THR A 189 -9.06 -2.38 7.93
C THR A 189 -8.30 -1.22 7.27
N LEU A 190 -7.00 -1.09 7.54
CA LEU A 190 -6.13 -0.11 6.88
C LEU A 190 -6.04 -0.34 5.37
N ALA A 191 -5.90 -1.60 4.94
CA ALA A 191 -5.84 -1.95 3.53
C ALA A 191 -7.14 -1.58 2.78
N ILE A 192 -8.30 -1.65 3.46
CA ILE A 192 -9.56 -1.18 2.88
C ILE A 192 -9.55 0.34 2.69
N LEU A 193 -9.02 1.12 3.61
CA LEU A 193 -8.89 2.58 3.42
C LEU A 193 -7.96 2.92 2.26
N ASP A 194 -6.83 2.20 2.11
CA ASP A 194 -5.94 2.35 0.95
C ASP A 194 -6.69 2.04 -0.36
N MET A 195 -7.44 0.96 -0.38
CA MET A 195 -8.27 0.56 -1.52
C MET A 195 -9.33 1.60 -1.85
N MET A 196 -10.08 2.07 -0.86
CA MET A 196 -11.13 3.08 -1.05
C MET A 196 -10.54 4.37 -1.62
N ASN A 197 -9.40 4.81 -1.07
CA ASN A 197 -8.68 5.99 -1.57
C ASN A 197 -8.22 5.80 -3.02
N ALA A 198 -7.60 4.66 -3.35
CA ALA A 198 -7.13 4.35 -4.71
C ALA A 198 -8.28 4.23 -5.72
N ALA A 199 -9.41 3.65 -5.30
CA ALA A 199 -10.60 3.48 -6.14
C ALA A 199 -11.51 4.72 -6.19
N GLY A 200 -11.18 5.80 -5.48
CA GLY A 200 -12.00 7.01 -5.40
C GLY A 200 -13.35 6.78 -4.71
N ILE A 201 -13.40 5.88 -3.74
CA ILE A 201 -14.62 5.56 -2.96
C ILE A 201 -14.65 6.45 -1.73
N SER A 202 -15.78 7.15 -1.52
CA SER A 202 -15.97 8.02 -0.36
C SER A 202 -16.14 7.20 0.94
N LEU A 203 -15.77 7.79 2.10
CA LEU A 203 -15.97 7.17 3.41
C LEU A 203 -17.44 6.98 3.77
N ASP A 204 -18.33 7.79 3.21
CA ASP A 204 -19.77 7.73 3.40
C ASP A 204 -20.50 6.87 2.34
N ASP A 205 -19.77 6.12 1.52
CA ASP A 205 -20.35 5.18 0.57
C ASP A 205 -21.14 4.10 1.32
N ASP A 206 -22.42 3.98 1.02
CA ASP A 206 -23.35 3.07 1.70
C ASP A 206 -22.88 1.61 1.75
N ARG A 207 -22.04 1.21 0.81
CA ARG A 207 -21.46 -0.15 0.78
C ARG A 207 -20.50 -0.39 1.94
N PHE A 208 -19.84 0.68 2.42
CA PHE A 208 -18.80 0.63 3.45
C PHE A 208 -19.19 1.36 4.75
N VAL A 209 -20.49 1.56 4.97
CA VAL A 209 -21.05 2.06 6.24
C VAL A 209 -21.89 0.96 6.89
N LYS A 210 -21.53 0.49 8.09
CA LYS A 210 -22.25 -0.53 8.85
C LYS A 210 -22.68 0.03 10.19
N ASN A 211 -23.98 -0.06 10.46
CA ASN A 211 -24.59 0.49 11.69
C ASN A 211 -24.24 1.96 11.97
N GLY A 212 -23.98 2.74 10.92
CA GLY A 212 -23.55 4.14 11.02
C GLY A 212 -22.05 4.33 11.21
N ASN A 213 -21.25 3.25 11.27
CA ASN A 213 -19.80 3.31 11.38
C ASN A 213 -19.16 3.20 9.99
N THR A 214 -18.24 4.12 9.69
CA THR A 214 -17.39 4.11 8.51
C THR A 214 -16.17 3.20 8.73
N VAL A 215 -15.41 2.94 7.66
CA VAL A 215 -14.13 2.23 7.78
C VAL A 215 -13.13 3.01 8.62
N ALA A 216 -13.15 4.34 8.56
CA ALA A 216 -12.30 5.17 9.42
C ALA A 216 -12.67 5.04 10.90
N ASP A 217 -13.95 4.89 11.24
CA ASP A 217 -14.38 4.61 12.61
C ASP A 217 -13.89 3.25 13.07
N GLY A 218 -13.99 2.23 12.20
CA GLY A 218 -13.43 0.91 12.45
C GLY A 218 -11.91 0.96 12.71
N LEU A 219 -11.15 1.71 11.90
CA LEU A 219 -9.70 1.82 12.10
C LEU A 219 -9.34 2.52 13.42
N ARG A 220 -10.13 3.51 13.88
CA ARG A 220 -9.89 4.20 15.16
C ARG A 220 -9.94 3.25 16.36
N THR A 221 -10.70 2.15 16.28
CA THR A 221 -10.78 1.16 17.38
C THR A 221 -9.45 0.47 17.67
N PHE A 222 -8.52 0.48 16.71
CA PHE A 222 -7.19 -0.11 16.85
C PHE A 222 -6.13 0.85 17.40
N TYR A 223 -6.50 2.09 17.73
CA TYR A 223 -5.57 3.03 18.37
C TYR A 223 -5.64 2.87 19.89
N ILE A 224 -4.49 2.60 20.49
CA ILE A 224 -4.33 2.51 21.96
C ILE A 224 -3.42 3.66 22.41
N GLU A 225 -3.94 4.50 23.31
CA GLU A 225 -3.16 5.64 23.84
C GLU A 225 -1.88 5.14 24.54
N GLY A 226 -0.76 5.76 24.20
CA GLY A 226 0.56 5.40 24.72
C GLY A 226 1.24 4.21 24.05
N VAL A 227 0.51 3.47 23.20
CA VAL A 227 1.05 2.33 22.41
C VAL A 227 1.12 2.67 20.93
N GLY A 228 0.02 3.19 20.34
CA GLY A 228 -0.13 3.44 18.92
C GLY A 228 -1.19 2.54 18.30
N PHE A 229 -1.07 2.29 17.00
CA PHE A 229 -1.96 1.37 16.30
C PHE A 229 -1.54 -0.08 16.50
N VAL A 230 -2.54 -0.94 16.67
CA VAL A 230 -2.37 -2.38 16.84
C VAL A 230 -3.12 -3.14 15.73
N SER A 231 -2.61 -4.31 15.37
CA SER A 231 -3.29 -5.17 14.39
C SER A 231 -4.51 -5.87 15.00
N LYS A 232 -4.49 -6.12 16.33
CA LYS A 232 -5.61 -6.77 17.06
C LYS A 232 -5.91 -6.02 18.34
N THR A 233 -7.19 -5.87 18.65
CA THR A 233 -7.67 -5.12 19.84
C THR A 233 -7.47 -5.89 21.15
N GLU A 234 -7.39 -7.21 21.12
CA GLU A 234 -7.08 -8.05 22.28
C GLU A 234 -5.57 -8.16 22.49
N VAL A 235 -4.95 -7.05 22.80
CA VAL A 235 -3.54 -7.02 23.19
C VAL A 235 -3.47 -6.97 24.71
N GLU A 236 -2.91 -7.99 25.35
CA GLU A 236 -2.41 -7.84 26.70
C GLU A 236 -1.38 -6.71 26.71
N ALA A 237 -1.51 -5.76 27.65
CA ALA A 237 -0.64 -4.59 27.74
C ALA A 237 0.83 -4.99 27.52
N PRO A 238 1.59 -4.25 26.69
CA PRO A 238 2.95 -4.62 26.37
C PRO A 238 3.74 -4.82 27.66
N VAL A 239 4.24 -6.02 27.84
CA VAL A 239 5.22 -6.33 28.87
C VAL A 239 6.50 -5.57 28.48
N ASP A 240 7.16 -4.91 29.41
CA ASP A 240 8.47 -4.31 29.16
C ASP A 240 9.36 -5.33 28.44
N GLY A 241 9.68 -5.09 27.16
CA GLY A 241 10.45 -6.05 26.37
C GLY A 241 9.97 -6.27 24.94
N LEU A 242 9.24 -5.34 24.32
CA LEU A 242 8.77 -5.39 22.93
C LEU A 242 9.84 -5.78 21.88
N SER A 243 11.12 -5.71 22.21
CA SER A 243 12.24 -6.10 21.35
C SER A 243 12.41 -7.61 21.16
N GLU A 244 11.71 -8.43 21.96
CA GLU A 244 11.86 -9.89 21.97
C GLU A 244 10.66 -10.63 21.32
N ILE A 245 9.59 -9.90 20.92
CA ILE A 245 8.43 -10.49 20.27
C ILE A 245 8.74 -10.67 18.78
N PRO A 246 8.64 -11.89 18.21
CA PRO A 246 8.74 -12.11 16.78
C PRO A 246 7.78 -11.20 16.01
N SER A 247 8.18 -10.71 14.84
CA SER A 247 7.43 -9.70 14.08
C SER A 247 5.98 -10.11 13.73
N TYR A 248 5.68 -11.40 13.62
CA TYR A 248 4.32 -11.89 13.34
C TYR A 248 3.45 -12.06 14.59
N ASP A 249 4.04 -12.02 15.78
CA ASP A 249 3.32 -12.06 17.05
C ASP A 249 3.24 -10.67 17.70
N ASN A 250 3.89 -9.66 17.09
CA ASN A 250 3.83 -8.30 17.58
C ASN A 250 2.48 -7.68 17.19
N PRO A 251 1.59 -7.40 18.15
CA PRO A 251 0.30 -6.80 17.84
C PRO A 251 0.39 -5.32 17.45
N VAL A 252 1.52 -4.65 17.66
CA VAL A 252 1.71 -3.26 17.29
C VAL A 252 2.04 -3.19 15.80
N MET A 253 1.25 -2.40 15.06
CA MET A 253 1.51 -2.13 13.65
C MET A 253 2.92 -1.59 13.44
N ASP A 254 3.54 -1.98 12.34
CA ASP A 254 4.83 -1.41 11.99
C ASP A 254 4.73 0.10 11.74
N PHE A 255 5.89 0.74 11.66
CA PHE A 255 5.94 2.20 11.52
C PHE A 255 5.26 2.70 10.24
N SER A 256 5.35 1.94 9.14
CA SER A 256 4.75 2.34 7.86
C SER A 256 3.23 2.24 7.90
N SER A 257 2.69 1.16 8.43
CA SER A 257 1.26 0.96 8.65
C SER A 257 0.68 2.01 9.60
N ALA A 258 1.36 2.29 10.72
CA ALA A 258 0.92 3.31 11.68
C ALA A 258 0.90 4.73 11.07
N VAL A 259 1.90 5.08 10.25
CA VAL A 259 1.92 6.37 9.53
C VAL A 259 0.80 6.44 8.52
N SER A 260 0.53 5.36 7.79
CA SER A 260 -0.58 5.29 6.83
C SER A 260 -1.93 5.44 7.53
N ALA A 261 -2.14 4.74 8.65
CA ALA A 261 -3.35 4.85 9.46
C ALA A 261 -3.61 6.28 9.93
N LEU A 262 -2.60 6.94 10.52
CA LEU A 262 -2.70 8.34 10.93
C LEU A 262 -3.02 9.25 9.76
N THR A 263 -2.41 9.03 8.62
CA THR A 263 -2.60 9.85 7.42
C THR A 263 -4.02 9.77 6.91
N TYR A 264 -4.59 8.57 6.78
CA TYR A 264 -5.96 8.40 6.32
C TYR A 264 -6.98 8.93 7.33
N LEU A 265 -6.77 8.71 8.64
CA LEU A 265 -7.66 9.28 9.66
C LEU A 265 -7.61 10.81 9.67
N GLN A 266 -6.44 11.41 9.52
CA GLN A 266 -6.31 12.86 9.41
C GLN A 266 -6.96 13.41 8.14
N ALA A 267 -6.83 12.70 7.01
CA ALA A 267 -7.51 13.07 5.77
C ALA A 267 -9.03 13.00 5.92
N ALA A 268 -9.53 11.95 6.60
CA ALA A 268 -10.94 11.80 6.90
C ALA A 268 -11.48 12.97 7.76
N GLU A 269 -10.78 13.33 8.83
CA GLU A 269 -11.16 14.45 9.72
C GLU A 269 -11.16 15.80 9.01
N ASN A 270 -10.26 15.98 8.05
CA ASN A 270 -10.15 17.22 7.28
C ASN A 270 -11.03 17.25 6.01
N GLY A 271 -11.86 16.21 5.79
CA GLY A 271 -12.70 16.10 4.58
C GLY A 271 -11.91 15.97 3.28
N LYS A 272 -10.68 15.44 3.35
CA LYS A 272 -9.76 15.28 2.20
C LYS A 272 -9.60 13.82 1.76
N PHE A 273 -10.36 12.91 2.35
CA PHE A 273 -10.44 11.52 1.93
C PHE A 273 -11.54 11.37 0.89
N GLY A 274 -11.27 10.68 -0.20
CA GLY A 274 -12.32 10.31 -1.13
C GLY A 274 -12.05 10.61 -2.60
N PRO A 275 -13.10 10.58 -3.45
CA PRO A 275 -13.02 10.49 -4.91
C PRO A 275 -12.39 11.70 -5.60
N ASP A 276 -12.41 12.88 -5.03
CA ASP A 276 -11.74 14.06 -5.56
C ASP A 276 -10.21 13.96 -5.46
N GLY A 277 -9.73 13.13 -4.55
CA GLY A 277 -8.33 12.78 -4.42
C GLY A 277 -7.77 11.94 -5.58
N LYS A 278 -8.61 11.39 -6.45
CA LYS A 278 -8.22 10.61 -7.63
C LYS A 278 -7.17 9.53 -7.35
N GLY A 279 -7.32 8.86 -6.21
CA GLY A 279 -6.36 7.86 -5.78
C GLY A 279 -5.03 8.46 -5.32
N ASN A 280 -5.05 9.66 -4.73
CA ASN A 280 -3.86 10.25 -4.13
C ASN A 280 -3.18 9.26 -3.21
N SER A 281 -1.89 9.08 -3.38
CA SER A 281 -1.10 8.27 -2.47
C SER A 281 -1.12 8.85 -1.06
N VAL A 282 -0.82 8.03 -0.05
CA VAL A 282 -0.59 8.51 1.33
C VAL A 282 0.35 9.72 1.35
N PHE A 283 1.36 9.74 0.48
CA PHE A 283 2.31 10.84 0.35
C PHE A 283 1.66 12.14 -0.14
N GLU A 284 0.74 12.07 -1.07
CA GLU A 284 0.03 13.25 -1.61
C GLU A 284 -0.98 13.78 -0.61
N ILE A 285 -1.69 12.90 0.12
CA ILE A 285 -2.60 13.28 1.19
C ILE A 285 -1.84 14.01 2.31
N VAL A 286 -0.72 13.46 2.78
CA VAL A 286 0.14 14.11 3.77
C VAL A 286 0.67 15.44 3.24
N GLY A 287 1.12 15.49 1.99
CA GLY A 287 1.57 16.71 1.35
C GLY A 287 0.54 17.83 1.38
N SER A 288 -0.72 17.53 1.06
CA SER A 288 -1.82 18.51 1.06
C SER A 288 -2.17 18.98 2.48
N ALA A 289 -2.22 18.08 3.46
CA ALA A 289 -2.57 18.42 4.85
C ALA A 289 -1.53 19.35 5.51
N LEU A 290 -0.24 19.15 5.20
CA LEU A 290 0.84 19.93 5.81
C LEU A 290 1.07 21.31 5.16
N THR A 291 0.53 21.58 3.95
CA THR A 291 0.60 22.91 3.34
C THR A 291 -0.35 23.90 3.98
N GLU A 292 -1.39 23.42 4.66
CA GLU A 292 -2.44 24.25 5.27
C GLU A 292 -2.24 24.51 6.77
N THR A 293 -1.36 23.75 7.43
CA THR A 293 -1.07 23.97 8.85
C THR A 293 0.22 24.79 8.98
N PRO A 294 0.18 26.07 9.41
CA PRO A 294 1.39 26.80 9.74
C PRO A 294 2.12 26.04 10.85
N LEU A 295 3.35 25.63 10.58
CA LEU A 295 4.22 25.14 11.64
C LEU A 295 4.48 26.32 12.58
N GLY A 296 3.77 26.34 13.71
CA GLY A 296 4.01 27.30 14.78
C GLY A 296 5.40 27.13 15.40
#